data_5f4ba57c1cf5620bcb8a66e7b278a87c
#
_entry.id   5f4ba57c1cf5620bcb8a66e7b278a87c
#
_cell.length_a   1.000
_cell.length_b   1.000
_cell.length_c   1.000
_cell.angle_alpha   90.00
_cell.angle_beta   90.00
_cell.angle_gamma   90.00
#
_symmetry.space_group_name_H-M   'P 1'
#
loop_
_entity.id
_entity.type
_entity.pdbx_description
1 polymer ?
#
loop_
_entity_poly.entity_id
_entity_poly.type
_entity_poly.pdbx_seq_one_letter_code
_entity_poly.pdbx_strand_id
1 'polypeptide(L)'
;MLDTDIFSYASKGTNQEVFRRLSLVSVGDVYISVIVNAEIEFGIMSSPKPERDRERSLILLQHITVLDFPREAVHDYGLIRSDLQRRGQLIGANDMLIAAHARYLGLTLVTNNIREFSRIPGLTLENWAE
;
A
#
# COMPACT_ATOMS: atom_id res chain seq x y z
N MET A 1 1.71 -1.33 6.90
CA MET A 1 1.90 -0.64 5.60
C MET A 1 0.57 -0.58 4.87
N LEU A 2 0.15 0.60 4.43
CA LEU A 2 -1.09 0.76 3.67
C LEU A 2 -0.79 0.61 2.18
N ASP A 3 -1.68 -0.08 1.45
CA ASP A 3 -1.62 -0.05 -0.02
C ASP A 3 -2.26 1.24 -0.56
N THR A 4 -2.23 1.42 -1.88
CA THR A 4 -2.67 2.64 -2.54
C THR A 4 -4.16 2.91 -2.32
N ASP A 5 -5.01 1.90 -2.43
CA ASP A 5 -6.46 2.08 -2.27
C ASP A 5 -6.82 2.45 -0.83
N ILE A 6 -6.21 1.80 0.16
CA ILE A 6 -6.45 2.12 1.57
C ILE A 6 -6.01 3.55 1.88
N PHE A 7 -4.83 3.96 1.40
CA PHE A 7 -4.38 5.36 1.54
C PHE A 7 -5.39 6.33 0.90
N SER A 8 -5.86 6.00 -0.30
CA SER A 8 -6.84 6.83 -1.01
C SER A 8 -8.14 6.96 -0.24
N TYR A 9 -8.67 5.87 0.31
CA TYR A 9 -9.87 5.91 1.14
C TYR A 9 -9.66 6.81 2.36
N ALA A 10 -8.52 6.71 3.01
CA ALA A 10 -8.21 7.53 4.19
C ALA A 10 -8.09 9.02 3.83
N SER A 11 -7.37 9.36 2.76
CA SER A 11 -7.14 10.75 2.37
C SER A 11 -8.40 11.44 1.86
N LYS A 12 -9.27 10.70 1.17
CA LYS A 12 -10.51 11.24 0.59
C LYS A 12 -11.71 11.14 1.54
N GLY A 13 -11.58 10.38 2.63
CA GLY A 13 -12.67 10.16 3.57
C GLY A 13 -13.83 9.36 2.99
N THR A 14 -13.57 8.47 2.03
CA THR A 14 -14.60 7.72 1.31
C THR A 14 -14.96 6.38 1.95
N ASN A 15 -14.25 5.97 3.02
CA ASN A 15 -14.52 4.72 3.72
C ASN A 15 -14.41 4.95 5.22
N GLN A 16 -15.54 4.87 5.92
CA GLN A 16 -15.61 5.14 7.37
C GLN A 16 -14.84 4.11 8.19
N GLU A 17 -14.84 2.85 7.77
CA GLU A 17 -14.14 1.79 8.51
C GLU A 17 -12.62 1.97 8.44
N VAL A 18 -12.08 2.37 7.29
CA VAL A 18 -10.67 2.72 7.16
C VAL A 18 -10.31 3.86 8.10
N PHE A 19 -11.13 4.90 8.14
CA PHE A 19 -10.92 6.03 9.04
C PHE A 19 -10.94 5.59 10.50
N ARG A 20 -11.92 4.77 10.88
CA ARG A 20 -12.04 4.24 12.23
C ARG A 20 -10.82 3.43 12.63
N ARG A 21 -10.40 2.51 11.78
CA ARG A 21 -9.22 1.66 12.03
C ARG A 21 -7.94 2.49 12.14
N LEU A 22 -7.78 3.47 11.25
CA LEU A 22 -6.61 4.36 11.28
C LEU A 22 -6.53 5.16 12.57
N SER A 23 -7.68 5.60 13.13
CA SER A 23 -7.72 6.35 14.38
C SER A 23 -7.33 5.51 15.61
N LEU A 24 -7.34 4.18 15.51
CA LEU A 24 -7.00 3.27 16.60
C LEU A 24 -5.52 2.93 16.66
N VAL A 25 -4.75 3.22 15.61
CA VAL A 25 -3.31 2.94 15.58
C VAL A 25 -2.53 4.18 16.02
N SER A 26 -1.35 3.94 16.60
CA SER A 26 -0.49 5.03 17.07
C SER A 26 0.14 5.77 15.91
N VAL A 27 0.25 7.08 16.04
CA VAL A 27 1.03 7.92 15.11
C VAL A 27 2.47 7.40 15.09
N GLY A 28 3.01 7.18 13.91
CA GLY A 28 4.36 6.63 13.73
C GLY A 28 4.38 5.13 13.47
N ASP A 29 3.26 4.42 13.68
CA ASP A 29 3.17 2.98 13.40
C ASP A 29 2.56 2.68 12.03
N VAL A 30 2.23 3.72 11.26
CA VAL A 30 1.64 3.58 9.93
C VAL A 30 2.63 4.03 8.87
N TYR A 31 2.80 3.19 7.87
CA TYR A 31 3.78 3.37 6.80
C TYR A 31 3.14 3.20 5.43
N ILE A 32 3.72 3.84 4.43
CA ILE A 32 3.51 3.48 3.03
C ILE A 32 4.86 3.26 2.35
N SER A 33 4.87 2.41 1.34
CA SER A 33 6.01 2.27 0.45
C SER A 33 6.15 3.51 -0.45
N VAL A 34 7.37 3.88 -0.82
CA VAL A 34 7.61 4.88 -1.86
C VAL A 34 6.90 4.51 -3.17
N ILE A 35 6.66 3.22 -3.41
CA ILE A 35 5.90 2.75 -4.60
C ILE A 35 4.45 3.22 -4.50
N VAL A 36 3.83 3.10 -3.32
CA VAL A 36 2.48 3.63 -3.07
C VAL A 36 2.47 5.14 -3.26
N ASN A 37 3.49 5.84 -2.74
CA ASN A 37 3.61 7.28 -2.91
C ASN A 37 3.68 7.68 -4.39
N ALA A 38 4.38 6.90 -5.22
CA ALA A 38 4.44 7.12 -6.66
C ALA A 38 3.06 6.95 -7.32
N GLU A 39 2.30 5.92 -6.93
CA GLU A 39 0.94 5.72 -7.44
C GLU A 39 0.00 6.85 -7.03
N ILE A 40 0.13 7.33 -5.81
CA ILE A 40 -0.64 8.49 -5.31
C ILE A 40 -0.31 9.72 -6.14
N GLU A 41 0.96 9.98 -6.42
CA GLU A 41 1.39 11.12 -7.22
C GLU A 41 0.81 11.06 -8.64
N PHE A 42 0.85 9.89 -9.26
CA PHE A 42 0.21 9.69 -10.56
C PHE A 42 -1.30 9.95 -10.50
N GLY A 43 -1.97 9.45 -9.46
CA GLY A 43 -3.41 9.69 -9.27
C GLY A 43 -3.74 11.17 -9.11
N ILE A 44 -2.89 11.93 -8.42
CA ILE A 44 -3.05 13.39 -8.28
C ILE A 44 -2.92 14.08 -9.63
N MET A 45 -1.86 13.75 -10.38
CA MET A 45 -1.62 14.34 -11.72
C MET A 45 -2.76 14.05 -12.69
N SER A 46 -3.44 12.92 -12.53
CA SER A 46 -4.55 12.48 -13.38
C SER A 46 -5.92 12.93 -12.88
N SER A 47 -5.98 13.60 -11.74
CA SER A 47 -7.25 14.00 -11.11
C SER A 47 -7.86 15.21 -11.82
N PRO A 48 -9.20 15.30 -11.88
CA PRO A 48 -9.88 16.53 -12.32
C PRO A 48 -9.68 17.70 -11.35
N LYS A 49 -9.26 17.45 -10.09
CA LYS A 49 -9.00 18.47 -9.08
C LYS A 49 -7.67 18.18 -8.36
N PRO A 50 -6.53 18.34 -9.08
CA PRO A 50 -5.23 17.91 -8.54
C PRO A 50 -4.79 18.69 -7.29
N GLU A 51 -5.08 19.98 -7.20
CA GLU A 51 -4.70 20.77 -6.02
C GLU A 51 -5.41 20.27 -4.75
N ARG A 52 -6.71 19.97 -4.86
CA ARG A 52 -7.49 19.43 -3.74
C ARG A 52 -6.96 18.07 -3.30
N ASP A 53 -6.70 17.19 -4.24
CA ASP A 53 -6.25 15.83 -3.93
C ASP A 53 -4.83 15.86 -3.35
N ARG A 54 -3.98 16.77 -3.84
CA ARG A 54 -2.64 16.96 -3.28
C ARG A 54 -2.71 17.43 -1.84
N GLU A 55 -3.55 18.41 -1.55
CA GLU A 55 -3.72 18.93 -0.19
C GLU A 55 -4.17 17.82 0.78
N ARG A 56 -5.17 17.04 0.38
CA ARG A 56 -5.66 15.92 1.19
C ARG A 56 -4.59 14.88 1.45
N SER A 57 -3.80 14.54 0.43
CA SER A 57 -2.70 13.58 0.57
C SER A 57 -1.61 14.11 1.49
N LEU A 58 -1.26 15.39 1.38
CA LEU A 58 -0.24 16.01 2.24
C LEU A 58 -0.67 16.03 3.70
N ILE A 59 -1.95 16.28 3.98
CA ILE A 59 -2.48 16.25 5.35
C ILE A 59 -2.29 14.85 5.95
N LEU A 60 -2.66 13.81 5.21
CA LEU A 60 -2.50 12.44 5.69
C LEU A 60 -1.03 12.05 5.86
N LEU A 61 -0.17 12.48 4.92
CA LEU A 61 1.26 12.18 4.97
C LEU A 61 1.99 12.81 6.16
N GLN A 62 1.40 13.79 6.84
CA GLN A 62 1.93 14.31 8.10
C GLN A 62 1.90 13.27 9.22
N HIS A 63 1.06 12.24 9.09
CA HIS A 63 0.85 11.20 10.11
C HIS A 63 1.37 9.83 9.68
N ILE A 64 1.91 9.71 8.48
CA ILE A 64 2.35 8.45 7.89
C ILE A 64 3.80 8.61 7.42
N THR A 65 4.62 7.62 7.68
CA THR A 65 6.00 7.60 7.21
C THR A 65 6.08 6.92 5.84
N VAL A 66 6.69 7.60 4.87
CA VAL A 66 7.02 7.02 3.56
C VAL A 66 8.37 6.30 3.69
N LEU A 67 8.40 5.02 3.38
CA LEU A 67 9.60 4.21 3.42
C LEU A 67 10.19 4.06 2.02
N ASP A 68 11.49 4.34 1.91
CA ASP A 68 12.24 4.03 0.70
C ASP A 68 12.24 2.52 0.47
N PHE A 69 12.21 2.10 -0.79
CA PHE A 69 12.23 0.67 -1.11
C PHE A 69 13.61 0.09 -0.75
N PRO A 70 13.68 -0.87 0.17
CA PRO A 70 14.97 -1.44 0.55
C PRO A 70 15.60 -2.19 -0.60
N ARG A 71 16.88 -1.95 -0.83
CA ARG A 71 17.63 -2.63 -1.88
C ARG A 71 17.55 -4.16 -1.75
N GLU A 72 17.56 -4.64 -0.52
CA GLU A 72 17.51 -6.08 -0.20
C GLU A 72 16.16 -6.71 -0.54
N ALA A 73 15.08 -5.92 -0.56
CA ALA A 73 13.74 -6.41 -0.92
C ALA A 73 13.60 -6.76 -2.41
N VAL A 74 14.59 -6.42 -3.22
CA VAL A 74 14.65 -6.82 -4.63
C VAL A 74 14.62 -8.34 -4.77
N HIS A 75 15.27 -9.06 -3.86
CA HIS A 75 15.24 -10.52 -3.85
C HIS A 75 13.83 -11.06 -3.58
N ASP A 76 13.12 -10.48 -2.61
CA ASP A 76 11.71 -10.83 -2.34
C ASP A 76 10.83 -10.61 -3.58
N TYR A 77 11.03 -9.50 -4.29
CA TYR A 77 10.28 -9.25 -5.52
C TYR A 77 10.54 -10.33 -6.57
N GLY A 78 11.78 -10.71 -6.77
CA GLY A 78 12.14 -11.76 -7.71
C GLY A 78 11.49 -13.11 -7.36
N LEU A 79 11.52 -13.47 -6.08
CA LEU A 79 10.87 -14.70 -5.58
C LEU A 79 9.35 -14.67 -5.79
N ILE A 80 8.71 -13.57 -5.42
CA ILE A 80 7.26 -13.41 -5.55
C ILE A 80 6.83 -13.50 -7.01
N ARG A 81 7.46 -12.73 -7.87
CA ARG A 81 7.08 -12.69 -9.28
C ARG A 81 7.31 -14.02 -9.97
N SER A 82 8.43 -14.67 -9.70
CA SER A 82 8.76 -15.98 -10.26
C SER A 82 7.72 -17.04 -9.82
N ASP A 83 7.37 -17.06 -8.54
CA ASP A 83 6.37 -17.98 -8.00
C ASP A 83 4.99 -17.77 -8.64
N LEU A 84 4.52 -16.53 -8.65
CA LEU A 84 3.20 -16.21 -9.21
C LEU A 84 3.15 -16.50 -10.72
N GLN A 85 4.22 -16.21 -11.43
CA GLN A 85 4.30 -16.51 -12.87
C GLN A 85 4.20 -18.01 -13.13
N ARG A 86 4.93 -18.82 -12.37
CA ARG A 86 4.86 -20.29 -12.53
C ARG A 86 3.47 -20.84 -12.26
N ARG A 87 2.73 -20.24 -11.33
CA ARG A 87 1.37 -20.66 -10.98
C ARG A 87 0.29 -20.04 -11.87
N GLY A 88 0.68 -19.19 -12.83
CA GLY A 88 -0.29 -18.49 -13.68
C GLY A 88 -1.17 -17.52 -12.92
N GLN A 89 -0.66 -16.91 -11.85
CA GLN A 89 -1.41 -16.05 -10.93
C GLN A 89 -0.76 -14.68 -10.70
N LEU A 90 -0.12 -14.13 -11.74
CA LEU A 90 0.49 -12.80 -11.63
C LEU A 90 -0.54 -11.76 -11.19
N ILE A 91 -0.06 -10.82 -10.39
CA ILE A 91 -0.76 -9.58 -10.03
C ILE A 91 -0.01 -8.40 -10.65
N GLY A 92 -0.50 -7.18 -10.42
CA GLY A 92 0.17 -5.98 -10.92
C GLY A 92 1.61 -5.86 -10.45
N ALA A 93 2.50 -5.31 -11.30
CA ALA A 93 3.91 -5.20 -10.99
C ALA A 93 4.16 -4.33 -9.75
N ASN A 94 3.46 -3.18 -9.64
CA ASN A 94 3.59 -2.33 -8.46
C ASN A 94 3.08 -3.04 -7.20
N ASP A 95 2.01 -3.82 -7.29
CA ASP A 95 1.50 -4.60 -6.17
C ASP A 95 2.52 -5.64 -5.71
N MET A 96 3.25 -6.27 -6.63
CA MET A 96 4.32 -7.19 -6.27
C MET A 96 5.48 -6.47 -5.58
N LEU A 97 5.81 -5.25 -5.98
CA LEU A 97 6.82 -4.42 -5.30
C LEU A 97 6.35 -4.03 -3.89
N ILE A 98 5.11 -3.60 -3.73
CA ILE A 98 4.55 -3.25 -2.43
C ILE A 98 4.55 -4.48 -1.50
N ALA A 99 4.15 -5.63 -2.02
CA ALA A 99 4.15 -6.87 -1.26
C ALA A 99 5.57 -7.30 -0.85
N ALA A 100 6.54 -7.18 -1.75
CA ALA A 100 7.94 -7.48 -1.47
C ALA A 100 8.47 -6.56 -0.35
N HIS A 101 8.13 -5.29 -0.39
CA HIS A 101 8.53 -4.31 0.59
C HIS A 101 7.98 -4.67 1.98
N ALA A 102 6.68 -4.94 2.06
CA ALA A 102 6.03 -5.30 3.32
C ALA A 102 6.57 -6.62 3.87
N ARG A 103 6.71 -7.64 3.03
CA ARG A 103 7.21 -8.95 3.45
C ARG A 103 8.65 -8.88 3.93
N TYR A 104 9.51 -8.16 3.22
CA TYR A 104 10.91 -8.01 3.60
C TYR A 104 11.05 -7.38 5.00
N LEU A 105 10.23 -6.35 5.30
CA LEU A 105 10.27 -5.65 6.59
C LEU A 105 9.45 -6.35 7.68
N GLY A 106 8.72 -7.42 7.35
CA GLY A 106 7.86 -8.10 8.32
C GLY A 106 6.65 -7.27 8.73
N LEU A 107 6.20 -6.35 7.88
CA LEU A 107 5.04 -5.48 8.15
C LEU A 107 3.76 -6.13 7.63
N THR A 108 2.67 -5.90 8.35
CA THR A 108 1.33 -6.22 7.85
C THR A 108 0.97 -5.28 6.71
N LEU A 109 0.55 -5.84 5.58
CA LEU A 109 0.01 -5.06 4.47
C LEU A 109 -1.49 -4.90 4.64
N VAL A 110 -1.94 -3.66 4.72
CA VAL A 110 -3.37 -3.32 4.81
C VAL A 110 -3.88 -3.05 3.41
N THR A 111 -4.82 -3.86 2.95
CA THR A 111 -5.32 -3.84 1.58
C THR A 111 -6.78 -4.25 1.52
N ASN A 112 -7.52 -3.70 0.57
CA ASN A 112 -8.85 -4.21 0.22
C ASN A 112 -8.78 -5.39 -0.77
N ASN A 113 -7.63 -5.59 -1.40
CA ASN A 113 -7.45 -6.63 -2.43
C ASN A 113 -6.86 -7.90 -1.84
N ILE A 114 -7.55 -8.48 -0.86
CA ILE A 114 -7.12 -9.72 -0.20
C ILE A 114 -6.99 -10.86 -1.20
N ARG A 115 -7.89 -10.92 -2.19
CA ARG A 115 -7.89 -11.99 -3.20
C ARG A 115 -6.55 -12.13 -3.91
N GLU A 116 -5.96 -11.02 -4.36
CA GLU A 116 -4.70 -11.06 -5.09
C GLU A 116 -3.50 -11.19 -4.16
N PHE A 117 -3.45 -10.41 -3.09
CA PHE A 117 -2.31 -10.43 -2.17
C PHE A 117 -2.20 -11.73 -1.37
N SER A 118 -3.30 -12.46 -1.17
CA SER A 118 -3.26 -13.77 -0.50
C SER A 118 -2.51 -14.83 -1.31
N ARG A 119 -2.25 -14.58 -2.58
CA ARG A 119 -1.44 -15.47 -3.43
C ARG A 119 0.03 -15.49 -3.02
N ILE A 120 0.47 -14.54 -2.20
CA ILE A 120 1.88 -14.34 -1.84
C ILE A 120 2.16 -15.01 -0.49
N PRO A 121 2.98 -16.08 -0.46
CA PRO A 121 3.33 -16.74 0.79
C PRO A 121 4.09 -15.82 1.75
N GLY A 122 3.83 -15.96 3.04
CA GLY A 122 4.57 -15.24 4.08
C GLY A 122 4.20 -13.76 4.24
N LEU A 123 3.20 -13.27 3.52
CA LEU A 123 2.72 -11.89 3.62
C LEU A 123 1.53 -11.84 4.59
N THR A 124 1.65 -11.04 5.64
CA THR A 124 0.56 -10.82 6.60
C THR A 124 -0.36 -9.73 6.08
N LEU A 125 -1.66 -10.00 6.04
CA LEU A 125 -2.67 -9.11 5.46
C LEU A 125 -3.73 -8.72 6.47
N GLU A 126 -4.22 -7.49 6.37
CA GLU A 126 -5.45 -7.02 7.01
C GLU A 126 -6.27 -6.24 6.01
N ASN A 127 -7.60 -6.31 6.13
CA ASN A 127 -8.50 -5.46 5.34
C ASN A 127 -9.23 -4.49 6.28
N TRP A 128 -8.97 -3.20 6.13
CA TRP A 128 -9.61 -2.16 6.92
C TRP A 128 -10.85 -1.57 6.23
N ALA A 129 -11.13 -1.98 5.00
CA ALA A 129 -12.25 -1.45 4.22
C ALA A 129 -13.58 -2.16 4.50
N GLU A 130 -13.53 -3.25 5.24
CA GLU A 130 -14.71 -4.03 5.63
C GLU A 130 -15.07 -3.89 7.08
#